data_a32d6970c225b0dac3774b7c755c62d1
#
_entry.id   a32d6970c225b0dac3774b7c755c62d1
#
_cell.length_a   1.000
_cell.length_b   1.000
_cell.length_c   1.000
_cell.angle_alpha   90.00
_cell.angle_beta   90.00
_cell.angle_gamma   90.00
#
_symmetry.space_group_name_H-M   'P 1'
#
loop_
_entity.id
_entity.type
_entity.pdbx_description
1 polymer ?
#
loop_
_entity_poly.entity_id
_entity_poly.type
_entity_poly.pdbx_seq_one_letter_code
_entity_poly.pdbx_strand_id
1 'polypeptide(L)'
;MRYKIVVFDIGKTLLDKRFSQKISEQTLTDIKALKQKGIKVGVCTMRTVQHCREIIPFELDFYICLNGSYIICDGNIVFDSPIHYLHNTNEYLSYGADFAFYSNEAAKQKALSNGFLIDKRGIANPMYNLVLFDIAKERLADFSSFNIEYWENTQTIALQSANSSKLLGIQRVLDYYKLDDSILYFGDGPNDLPIFQKFKDCICMGDCYPDLIKHSLFQTKSCMEDGVSYALRKLAIL
;
A
#
# COMPACT_ATOMS: atom_id res chain seq x y z
N MET A 1 -7.33 -21.45 -15.82
CA MET A 1 -7.15 -19.98 -15.83
C MET A 1 -5.71 -19.69 -15.40
N ARG A 2 -4.98 -18.81 -16.10
CA ARG A 2 -3.55 -18.53 -15.80
C ARG A 2 -3.35 -17.92 -14.42
N TYR A 3 -4.23 -16.99 -14.04
CA TYR A 3 -4.16 -16.29 -12.76
C TYR A 3 -5.31 -16.71 -11.86
N LYS A 4 -5.01 -17.06 -10.62
CA LYS A 4 -5.99 -17.40 -9.58
C LYS A 4 -6.28 -16.20 -8.67
N ILE A 5 -5.35 -15.22 -8.65
CA ILE A 5 -5.44 -14.04 -7.80
C ILE A 5 -4.93 -12.81 -8.56
N VAL A 6 -5.62 -11.69 -8.43
CA VAL A 6 -5.21 -10.37 -8.95
C VAL A 6 -5.16 -9.38 -7.80
N VAL A 7 -4.06 -8.68 -7.69
CA VAL A 7 -3.78 -7.72 -6.61
C VAL A 7 -3.49 -6.36 -7.19
N PHE A 8 -4.10 -5.33 -6.63
CA PHE A 8 -3.89 -3.95 -7.04
C PHE A 8 -3.30 -3.13 -5.90
N ASP A 9 -2.24 -2.35 -6.15
CA ASP A 9 -2.04 -1.15 -5.36
C ASP A 9 -3.17 -0.14 -5.64
N ILE A 10 -3.29 0.89 -4.83
CA ILE A 10 -4.36 1.89 -4.98
C ILE A 10 -3.81 3.21 -5.53
N GLY A 11 -2.78 3.76 -4.87
CA GLY A 11 -2.24 5.06 -5.26
C GLY A 11 -1.65 5.02 -6.66
N LYS A 12 -2.06 5.92 -7.59
CA LYS A 12 -1.64 5.93 -9.00
C LYS A 12 -1.84 4.61 -9.78
N THR A 13 -2.31 3.56 -9.12
CA THR A 13 -2.66 2.27 -9.75
C THR A 13 -4.14 2.20 -10.06
N LEU A 14 -5.00 2.37 -9.08
CA LEU A 14 -6.45 2.46 -9.26
C LEU A 14 -6.95 3.90 -9.24
N LEU A 15 -6.29 4.78 -8.51
CA LEU A 15 -6.74 6.14 -8.24
C LEU A 15 -5.56 7.09 -8.05
N ASP A 16 -5.51 8.17 -8.83
CA ASP A 16 -4.61 9.29 -8.57
C ASP A 16 -5.40 10.49 -8.02
N LYS A 17 -5.28 10.73 -6.71
CA LYS A 17 -5.99 11.82 -6.03
C LYS A 17 -5.63 13.23 -6.51
N ARG A 18 -4.53 13.39 -7.24
CA ARG A 18 -4.16 14.68 -7.86
C ARG A 18 -5.13 15.07 -8.97
N PHE A 19 -5.78 14.09 -9.60
CA PHE A 19 -6.65 14.29 -10.76
C PHE A 19 -8.08 13.82 -10.55
N SER A 20 -8.31 12.82 -9.70
CA SER A 20 -9.64 12.27 -9.44
C SER A 20 -9.82 11.87 -7.97
N GLN A 21 -11.06 11.92 -7.50
CA GLN A 21 -11.46 11.38 -6.19
C GLN A 21 -12.09 9.98 -6.30
N LYS A 22 -12.26 9.47 -7.51
CA LYS A 22 -12.94 8.19 -7.78
C LYS A 22 -12.14 7.35 -8.77
N ILE A 23 -12.19 6.05 -8.58
CA ILE A 23 -11.73 5.06 -9.56
C ILE A 23 -12.67 5.12 -10.76
N SER A 24 -12.16 4.92 -11.97
CA SER A 24 -12.99 4.92 -13.18
C SER A 24 -14.03 3.81 -13.12
N GLU A 25 -15.20 4.06 -13.71
CA GLU A 25 -16.28 3.07 -13.79
C GLU A 25 -15.85 1.83 -14.58
N GLN A 26 -15.04 2.03 -15.62
CA GLN A 26 -14.51 0.93 -16.43
C GLN A 26 -13.63 0.01 -15.58
N THR A 27 -12.69 0.57 -14.83
CA THR A 27 -11.80 -0.21 -13.95
C THR A 27 -12.61 -0.95 -12.86
N LEU A 28 -13.60 -0.30 -12.23
CA LEU A 28 -14.48 -0.96 -11.26
C LEU A 28 -15.29 -2.11 -11.89
N THR A 29 -15.78 -1.93 -13.10
CA THR A 29 -16.51 -2.97 -13.86
C THR A 29 -15.60 -4.16 -14.14
N ASP A 30 -14.39 -3.92 -14.56
CA ASP A 30 -13.43 -4.96 -14.88
C ASP A 30 -12.97 -5.73 -13.62
N ILE A 31 -12.79 -5.04 -12.49
CA ILE A 31 -12.53 -5.70 -11.20
C ILE A 31 -13.68 -6.64 -10.81
N LYS A 32 -14.94 -6.21 -10.98
CA LYS A 32 -16.10 -7.08 -10.76
C LYS A 32 -16.12 -8.28 -11.70
N ALA A 33 -15.76 -8.07 -12.97
CA ALA A 33 -15.71 -9.17 -13.96
C ALA A 33 -14.66 -10.23 -13.60
N LEU A 34 -13.50 -9.83 -13.06
CA LEU A 34 -12.51 -10.77 -12.53
C LEU A 34 -13.10 -11.67 -11.44
N LYS A 35 -13.82 -11.07 -10.47
CA LYS A 35 -14.51 -11.83 -9.40
C LYS A 35 -15.53 -12.79 -9.96
N GLN A 36 -16.33 -12.37 -10.95
CA GLN A 36 -17.32 -13.25 -11.60
C GLN A 36 -16.70 -14.44 -12.33
N LYS A 37 -15.46 -14.32 -12.79
CA LYS A 37 -14.66 -15.42 -13.35
C LYS A 37 -14.05 -16.33 -12.28
N GLY A 38 -14.30 -16.10 -10.99
CA GLY A 38 -13.75 -16.89 -9.90
C GLY A 38 -12.31 -16.58 -9.54
N ILE A 39 -11.77 -15.46 -10.02
CA ILE A 39 -10.45 -14.97 -9.64
C ILE A 39 -10.58 -14.25 -8.30
N LYS A 40 -9.71 -14.56 -7.35
CA LYS A 40 -9.62 -13.82 -6.09
C LYS A 40 -9.05 -12.42 -6.36
N VAL A 41 -9.71 -11.40 -5.86
CA VAL A 41 -9.35 -10.01 -6.14
C VAL A 41 -9.21 -9.22 -4.84
N GLY A 42 -8.12 -8.50 -4.70
CA GLY A 42 -7.90 -7.64 -3.54
C GLY A 42 -6.92 -6.50 -3.80
N VAL A 43 -6.68 -5.74 -2.74
CA VAL A 43 -5.78 -4.59 -2.74
C VAL A 43 -4.58 -4.82 -1.83
N CYS A 44 -3.45 -4.17 -2.17
CA CYS A 44 -2.24 -4.15 -1.36
C CYS A 44 -1.72 -2.70 -1.28
N THR A 45 -1.94 -2.02 -0.14
CA THR A 45 -1.83 -0.56 -0.04
C THR A 45 -1.36 -0.09 1.33
N MET A 46 -0.85 1.15 1.40
CA MET A 46 -0.64 1.87 2.66
C MET A 46 -1.95 2.32 3.33
N ARG A 47 -3.07 2.32 2.62
CA ARG A 47 -4.35 2.84 3.14
C ARG A 47 -4.99 1.87 4.14
N THR A 48 -5.94 2.40 4.94
CA THR A 48 -6.78 1.59 5.82
C THR A 48 -7.85 0.83 5.05
N VAL A 49 -8.40 -0.23 5.65
CA VAL A 49 -9.57 -0.98 5.12
C VAL A 49 -10.76 -0.05 4.91
N GLN A 50 -11.03 0.83 5.88
CA GLN A 50 -12.13 1.80 5.77
C GLN A 50 -11.97 2.65 4.50
N HIS A 51 -10.79 3.21 4.26
CA HIS A 51 -10.54 4.02 3.07
C HIS A 51 -10.69 3.21 1.77
N CYS A 52 -10.25 1.93 1.78
CA CYS A 52 -10.44 1.06 0.61
C CYS A 52 -11.94 0.86 0.31
N ARG A 53 -12.77 0.64 1.33
CA ARG A 53 -14.22 0.47 1.20
C ARG A 53 -14.95 1.76 0.79
N GLU A 54 -14.41 2.92 1.14
CA GLU A 54 -14.96 4.22 0.68
C GLU A 54 -14.77 4.45 -0.82
N ILE A 55 -13.66 3.96 -1.40
CA ILE A 55 -13.33 4.20 -2.81
C ILE A 55 -13.69 3.03 -3.74
N ILE A 56 -13.86 1.82 -3.20
CA ILE A 56 -14.27 0.62 -3.95
C ILE A 56 -15.65 0.22 -3.43
N PRO A 57 -16.73 0.47 -4.21
CA PRO A 57 -18.12 0.36 -3.73
C PRO A 57 -18.66 -1.08 -3.70
N PHE A 58 -17.79 -2.07 -3.48
CA PHE A 58 -18.12 -3.47 -3.31
C PHE A 58 -17.01 -4.21 -2.57
N GLU A 59 -17.36 -5.32 -1.91
CA GLU A 59 -16.38 -6.11 -1.14
C GLU A 59 -15.40 -6.83 -2.07
N LEU A 60 -14.12 -6.73 -1.71
CA LEU A 60 -13.05 -7.53 -2.29
C LEU A 60 -12.88 -8.84 -1.50
N ASP A 61 -12.18 -9.81 -2.10
CA ASP A 61 -11.91 -11.08 -1.43
C ASP A 61 -10.88 -10.90 -0.31
N PHE A 62 -9.95 -9.93 -0.46
CA PHE A 62 -8.96 -9.62 0.56
C PHE A 62 -8.50 -8.17 0.51
N TYR A 63 -7.96 -7.71 1.64
CA TYR A 63 -7.39 -6.38 1.85
C TYR A 63 -6.05 -6.53 2.55
N ILE A 64 -4.96 -6.19 1.88
CA ILE A 64 -3.63 -6.03 2.47
C ILE A 64 -3.44 -4.54 2.69
N CYS A 65 -3.67 -4.09 3.90
CA CYS A 65 -3.68 -2.67 4.28
C CYS A 65 -2.48 -2.30 5.14
N LEU A 66 -2.21 -1.00 5.25
CA LEU A 66 -1.15 -0.45 6.09
C LEU A 66 0.20 -1.13 5.78
N ASN A 67 0.53 -1.25 4.47
CA ASN A 67 1.72 -1.93 3.96
C ASN A 67 1.88 -3.38 4.48
N GLY A 68 0.77 -4.11 4.67
CA GLY A 68 0.79 -5.48 5.13
C GLY A 68 0.78 -5.66 6.65
N SER A 69 0.58 -4.57 7.41
CA SER A 69 0.42 -4.64 8.86
C SER A 69 -0.97 -5.09 9.31
N TYR A 70 -1.97 -4.95 8.42
CA TYR A 70 -3.34 -5.38 8.68
C TYR A 70 -3.94 -6.06 7.46
N ILE A 71 -4.35 -7.32 7.61
CA ILE A 71 -4.81 -8.15 6.49
C ILE A 71 -6.16 -8.79 6.84
N ILE A 72 -7.11 -8.64 5.92
CA ILE A 72 -8.40 -9.31 5.94
C ILE A 72 -8.53 -10.20 4.71
N CYS A 73 -9.00 -11.44 4.89
CA CYS A 73 -9.39 -12.34 3.80
C CYS A 73 -10.78 -12.90 4.08
N ASP A 74 -11.68 -12.84 3.10
CA ASP A 74 -13.08 -13.32 3.19
C ASP A 74 -13.78 -12.82 4.47
N GLY A 75 -13.51 -11.56 4.88
CA GLY A 75 -14.06 -10.92 6.07
C GLY A 75 -13.38 -11.26 7.39
N ASN A 76 -12.39 -12.17 7.41
CA ASN A 76 -11.64 -12.56 8.61
C ASN A 76 -10.31 -11.83 8.71
N ILE A 77 -9.94 -11.38 9.91
CA ILE A 77 -8.60 -10.84 10.17
C ILE A 77 -7.59 -12.00 10.15
N VAL A 78 -6.69 -11.96 9.18
CA VAL A 78 -5.64 -12.97 8.99
C VAL A 78 -4.32 -12.54 9.65
N PHE A 79 -4.08 -11.25 9.67
CA PHE A 79 -2.88 -10.67 10.28
C PHE A 79 -3.18 -9.29 10.83
N ASP A 80 -2.69 -9.04 12.03
CA ASP A 80 -2.81 -7.76 12.73
C ASP A 80 -1.52 -7.53 13.52
N SER A 81 -0.71 -6.56 13.12
CA SER A 81 0.60 -6.30 13.72
C SER A 81 0.83 -4.80 13.91
N PRO A 82 0.19 -4.22 14.92
CA PRO A 82 0.45 -2.84 15.30
C PRO A 82 1.88 -2.68 15.80
N ILE A 83 2.40 -1.46 15.75
CA ILE A 83 3.65 -1.09 16.39
C ILE A 83 3.37 -0.48 17.76
N HIS A 84 4.29 -0.77 18.70
CA HIS A 84 4.31 -0.13 19.99
C HIS A 84 5.55 0.76 20.05
N TYR A 85 5.32 2.06 20.06
CA TYR A 85 6.39 3.04 20.17
C TYR A 85 6.12 3.94 21.38
N LEU A 86 7.03 3.90 22.35
CA LEU A 86 6.93 4.73 23.55
C LEU A 86 7.53 6.09 23.24
N HIS A 87 6.72 7.13 23.29
CA HIS A 87 7.15 8.51 23.17
C HIS A 87 6.66 9.33 24.37
N ASN A 88 7.54 10.17 24.95
CA ASN A 88 7.24 10.96 26.15
C ASN A 88 6.54 12.28 25.85
N THR A 89 5.80 12.41 24.77
CA THR A 89 5.07 13.64 24.44
C THR A 89 3.57 13.44 24.53
N ASN A 90 2.88 14.45 25.08
CA ASN A 90 1.43 14.52 25.10
C ASN A 90 0.85 15.09 23.80
N GLU A 91 1.69 15.43 22.82
CA GLU A 91 1.30 16.01 21.55
C GLU A 91 1.89 15.16 20.39
N TYR A 92 1.06 14.83 19.45
CA TYR A 92 1.45 14.13 18.23
C TYR A 92 0.68 14.68 17.03
N LEU A 93 1.16 14.36 15.85
CA LEU A 93 0.56 14.78 14.60
C LEU A 93 -0.02 13.54 13.91
N SER A 94 -1.07 13.74 13.13
CA SER A 94 -1.66 12.68 12.32
C SER A 94 -2.00 13.15 10.91
N TYR A 95 -1.89 12.22 9.96
CA TYR A 95 -2.37 12.38 8.59
C TYR A 95 -2.97 11.05 8.11
N GLY A 96 -4.28 10.98 8.01
CA GLY A 96 -4.97 9.73 7.73
C GLY A 96 -4.75 8.69 8.82
N ALA A 97 -4.06 7.59 8.48
CA ALA A 97 -3.70 6.51 9.40
C ALA A 97 -2.25 6.62 9.93
N ASP A 98 -1.50 7.63 9.46
CA ASP A 98 -0.12 7.85 9.83
C ASP A 98 -0.06 8.73 11.07
N PHE A 99 0.83 8.37 12.00
CA PHE A 99 1.16 9.17 13.17
C PHE A 99 2.58 9.71 13.01
N ALA A 100 2.81 10.93 13.43
CA ALA A 100 4.13 11.53 13.43
C ALA A 100 4.47 12.07 14.81
N PHE A 101 5.69 11.77 15.25
CA PHE A 101 6.33 12.41 16.39
C PHE A 101 7.45 13.30 15.90
N TYR A 102 7.78 14.30 16.67
CA TYR A 102 8.85 15.24 16.35
C TYR A 102 9.79 15.43 17.53
N SER A 103 11.07 15.54 17.23
CA SER A 103 12.12 15.72 18.24
C SER A 103 12.39 17.18 18.60
N ASN A 104 12.00 18.09 17.70
CA ASN A 104 12.22 19.53 17.83
C ASN A 104 11.23 20.32 16.97
N GLU A 105 11.23 21.64 17.10
CA GLU A 105 10.27 22.51 16.40
C GLU A 105 10.46 22.49 14.88
N ALA A 106 11.69 22.30 14.37
CA ALA A 106 11.95 22.22 12.93
C ALA A 106 11.30 20.94 12.33
N ALA A 107 11.44 19.80 13.00
CA ALA A 107 10.78 18.55 12.62
C ALA A 107 9.25 18.68 12.65
N LYS A 108 8.70 19.39 13.65
CA LYS A 108 7.26 19.69 13.75
C LYS A 108 6.78 20.50 12.55
N GLN A 109 7.46 21.60 12.22
CA GLN A 109 7.10 22.45 11.09
C GLN A 109 7.18 21.69 9.77
N LYS A 110 8.17 20.80 9.62
CA LYS A 110 8.31 19.92 8.46
C LYS A 110 7.13 18.95 8.34
N ALA A 111 6.68 18.35 9.44
CA ALA A 111 5.50 17.49 9.45
C ALA A 111 4.23 18.26 9.07
N LEU A 112 4.02 19.44 9.65
CA LEU A 112 2.88 20.32 9.33
C LEU A 112 2.86 20.72 7.85
N SER A 113 4.02 21.06 7.27
CA SER A 113 4.14 21.39 5.85
C SER A 113 3.86 20.20 4.91
N ASN A 114 3.98 18.96 5.41
CA ASN A 114 3.60 17.75 4.71
C ASN A 114 2.15 17.31 4.97
N GLY A 115 1.34 18.18 5.57
CA GLY A 115 -0.10 17.96 5.76
C GLY A 115 -0.49 17.22 7.03
N PHE A 116 0.46 16.89 7.91
CA PHE A 116 0.13 16.37 9.24
C PHE A 116 -0.51 17.46 10.07
N LEU A 117 -1.48 17.10 10.90
CA LEU A 117 -2.23 18.00 11.76
C LEU A 117 -2.02 17.62 13.22
N ILE A 118 -2.02 18.61 14.10
CA ILE A 118 -1.99 18.36 15.55
C ILE A 118 -3.25 17.58 15.91
N ASP A 119 -3.04 16.39 16.47
CA ASP A 119 -4.12 15.50 16.89
C ASP A 119 -4.31 15.63 18.41
N LYS A 120 -5.46 16.11 18.81
CA LYS A 120 -5.83 16.30 20.23
C LYS A 120 -6.63 15.15 20.81
N ARG A 121 -6.92 14.09 20.01
CA ARG A 121 -7.81 12.99 20.43
C ARG A 121 -7.11 11.95 21.31
N GLY A 122 -5.79 12.02 21.44
CA GLY A 122 -4.98 10.99 22.07
C GLY A 122 -4.52 9.94 21.06
N ILE A 123 -3.37 9.29 21.31
CA ILE A 123 -2.83 8.29 20.39
C ILE A 123 -3.87 7.19 20.22
N ALA A 124 -4.38 7.04 18.99
CA ALA A 124 -5.22 5.92 18.66
C ALA A 124 -4.37 4.63 18.72
N ASN A 125 -4.71 3.75 19.62
CA ASN A 125 -4.22 2.38 19.58
C ASN A 125 -5.25 1.51 18.86
N PRO A 126 -4.83 0.66 17.95
CA PRO A 126 -3.45 0.35 17.54
C PRO A 126 -2.85 1.35 16.52
N MET A 127 -1.55 1.60 16.61
CA MET A 127 -0.78 2.37 15.64
C MET A 127 -0.06 1.40 14.68
N TYR A 128 -0.11 1.66 13.36
CA TYR A 128 0.49 0.77 12.36
C TYR A 128 1.61 1.42 11.57
N ASN A 129 1.61 2.73 11.44
CA ASN A 129 2.62 3.49 10.74
C ASN A 129 3.01 4.73 11.53
N LEU A 130 4.30 4.87 11.78
CA LEU A 130 4.87 6.01 12.50
C LEU A 130 5.87 6.72 11.60
N VAL A 131 5.62 7.99 11.32
CA VAL A 131 6.49 8.83 10.51
C VAL A 131 7.36 9.70 11.41
N LEU A 132 8.66 9.65 11.21
CA LEU A 132 9.63 10.50 11.91
C LEU A 132 10.34 11.37 10.90
N PHE A 133 10.37 12.66 11.17
CA PHE A 133 11.00 13.67 10.33
C PHE A 133 12.38 14.02 10.84
N ASP A 134 13.24 14.46 9.92
CA ASP A 134 14.59 14.94 10.21
C ASP A 134 15.50 13.84 10.79
N ILE A 135 15.43 12.67 10.17
CA ILE A 135 16.25 11.52 10.53
C ILE A 135 17.38 11.37 9.52
N ALA A 136 18.61 11.60 9.97
CA ALA A 136 19.81 11.37 9.15
C ALA A 136 19.97 9.87 8.85
N LYS A 137 20.50 9.54 7.66
CA LYS A 137 20.64 8.16 7.15
C LYS A 137 21.45 7.26 8.09
N GLU A 138 22.45 7.82 8.76
CA GLU A 138 23.32 7.12 9.71
C GLU A 138 22.55 6.62 10.94
N ARG A 139 21.39 7.23 11.22
CA ARG A 139 20.54 6.86 12.36
C ARG A 139 19.53 5.73 12.04
N LEU A 140 19.49 5.23 10.82
CA LEU A 140 18.55 4.16 10.46
C LEU A 140 18.75 2.88 11.29
N ALA A 141 20.00 2.62 11.73
CA ALA A 141 20.32 1.49 12.58
C ALA A 141 19.60 1.54 13.94
N ASP A 142 19.27 2.74 14.45
CA ASP A 142 18.55 2.94 15.71
C ASP A 142 17.13 2.34 15.65
N PHE A 143 16.60 2.12 14.47
CA PHE A 143 15.24 1.63 14.20
C PHE A 143 15.21 0.21 13.62
N SER A 144 16.30 -0.55 13.76
CA SER A 144 16.46 -1.90 13.17
C SER A 144 15.42 -2.93 13.61
N SER A 145 14.68 -2.67 14.70
CA SER A 145 13.55 -3.50 15.16
C SER A 145 12.24 -3.27 14.36
N PHE A 146 12.25 -2.34 13.39
CA PHE A 146 11.11 -2.02 12.56
C PHE A 146 11.40 -2.32 11.09
N ASN A 147 10.35 -2.48 10.31
CA ASN A 147 10.46 -2.30 8.86
C ASN A 147 10.50 -0.81 8.57
N ILE A 148 11.51 -0.37 7.82
CA ILE A 148 11.81 1.06 7.59
C ILE A 148 11.63 1.38 6.12
N GLU A 149 10.84 2.40 5.82
CA GLU A 149 10.85 3.08 4.53
C GLU A 149 11.52 4.45 4.73
N TYR A 150 12.58 4.74 3.97
CA TYR A 150 13.36 5.97 4.09
C TYR A 150 13.26 6.82 2.83
N TRP A 151 12.88 8.08 3.02
CA TRP A 151 12.84 9.09 1.97
C TRP A 151 14.03 10.06 2.13
N GLU A 152 15.08 9.82 1.35
CA GLU A 152 16.37 10.55 1.45
C GLU A 152 16.19 12.05 1.21
N ASN A 153 15.38 12.43 0.21
CA ASN A 153 15.15 13.85 -0.14
C ASN A 153 14.52 14.67 0.99
N THR A 154 13.81 14.03 1.90
CA THR A 154 13.13 14.68 3.03
C THR A 154 13.70 14.29 4.37
N GLN A 155 14.68 13.37 4.41
CA GLN A 155 15.23 12.79 5.64
C GLN A 155 14.12 12.28 6.57
N THR A 156 13.14 11.59 5.97
CA THR A 156 11.95 11.11 6.68
C THR A 156 11.94 9.59 6.65
N ILE A 157 11.53 8.97 7.75
CA ILE A 157 11.30 7.53 7.82
C ILE A 157 9.84 7.24 8.16
N ALA A 158 9.32 6.15 7.59
CA ALA A 158 8.12 5.49 8.09
C ALA A 158 8.51 4.16 8.72
N LEU A 159 8.07 3.96 9.95
CA LEU A 159 8.29 2.75 10.73
C LEU A 159 7.01 1.93 10.74
N GLN A 160 7.18 0.64 10.47
CA GLN A 160 6.13 -0.36 10.53
C GLN A 160 6.62 -1.56 11.32
N SER A 161 5.74 -2.48 11.69
CA SER A 161 6.15 -3.72 12.30
C SER A 161 7.18 -4.46 11.43
N ALA A 162 8.24 -5.00 12.02
CA ALA A 162 9.29 -5.74 11.31
C ALA A 162 8.73 -6.91 10.47
N ASN A 163 7.58 -7.45 10.89
CA ASN A 163 6.91 -8.55 10.21
C ASN A 163 5.90 -8.07 9.14
N SER A 164 5.95 -6.79 8.75
CA SER A 164 5.01 -6.18 7.82
C SER A 164 5.74 -5.67 6.58
N SER A 165 5.22 -6.00 5.43
CA SER A 165 5.52 -5.37 4.14
C SER A 165 4.44 -5.79 3.14
N LYS A 166 4.31 -5.07 2.03
CA LYS A 166 3.40 -5.47 0.94
C LYS A 166 3.70 -6.91 0.47
N LEU A 167 4.97 -7.27 0.29
CA LEU A 167 5.38 -8.62 -0.13
C LEU A 167 4.97 -9.69 0.89
N LEU A 168 5.27 -9.49 2.17
CA LEU A 168 4.86 -10.43 3.22
C LEU A 168 3.33 -10.53 3.32
N GLY A 169 2.63 -9.43 3.10
CA GLY A 169 1.17 -9.41 3.04
C GLY A 169 0.62 -10.30 1.92
N ILE A 170 1.19 -10.22 0.73
CA ILE A 170 0.81 -11.09 -0.40
C ILE A 170 1.09 -12.55 -0.06
N GLN A 171 2.24 -12.88 0.50
CA GLN A 171 2.57 -14.25 0.89
C GLN A 171 1.54 -14.82 1.87
N ARG A 172 1.13 -14.06 2.88
CA ARG A 172 0.08 -14.48 3.84
C ARG A 172 -1.28 -14.71 3.16
N VAL A 173 -1.63 -13.89 2.19
CA VAL A 173 -2.87 -14.08 1.41
C VAL A 173 -2.79 -15.33 0.55
N LEU A 174 -1.65 -15.60 -0.11
CA LEU A 174 -1.43 -16.83 -0.87
C LEU A 174 -1.52 -18.07 0.03
N ASP A 175 -0.91 -18.02 1.21
CA ASP A 175 -0.98 -19.10 2.21
C ASP A 175 -2.41 -19.35 2.69
N TYR A 176 -3.17 -18.27 2.97
CA TYR A 176 -4.57 -18.35 3.40
C TYR A 176 -5.44 -19.07 2.35
N TYR A 177 -5.29 -18.71 1.08
CA TYR A 177 -6.04 -19.33 -0.01
C TYR A 177 -5.42 -20.63 -0.53
N LYS A 178 -4.26 -21.06 0.01
CA LYS A 178 -3.49 -22.22 -0.45
C LYS A 178 -3.19 -22.13 -1.95
N LEU A 179 -2.79 -20.96 -2.40
CA LEU A 179 -2.42 -20.65 -3.78
C LEU A 179 -0.91 -20.66 -3.96
N ASP A 180 -0.49 -21.07 -5.15
CA ASP A 180 0.88 -20.88 -5.63
C ASP A 180 1.11 -19.43 -6.13
N ASP A 181 2.28 -19.18 -6.72
CA ASP A 181 2.67 -17.87 -7.25
C ASP A 181 1.87 -17.44 -8.52
N SER A 182 0.67 -17.99 -8.76
CA SER A 182 -0.23 -17.65 -9.88
C SER A 182 -0.94 -16.29 -9.66
N ILE A 183 -0.16 -15.28 -9.34
CA ILE A 183 -0.59 -13.91 -9.04
C ILE A 183 -0.37 -13.02 -10.26
N LEU A 184 -1.30 -12.07 -10.47
CA LEU A 184 -1.08 -10.89 -11.30
C LEU A 184 -1.11 -9.66 -10.38
N TYR A 185 -0.04 -8.89 -10.36
CA TYR A 185 0.10 -7.71 -9.52
C TYR A 185 0.16 -6.43 -10.35
N PHE A 186 -0.54 -5.39 -9.89
CA PHE A 186 -0.48 -4.04 -10.45
C PHE A 186 0.07 -3.06 -9.40
N GLY A 187 1.11 -2.30 -9.77
CA GLY A 187 1.71 -1.33 -8.86
C GLY A 187 2.45 -0.20 -9.58
N ASP A 188 2.83 0.82 -8.82
CA ASP A 188 3.50 2.01 -9.35
C ASP A 188 4.65 2.52 -8.47
N GLY A 189 4.67 2.17 -7.19
CA GLY A 189 5.55 2.78 -6.19
C GLY A 189 6.82 2.00 -5.85
N PRO A 190 7.80 2.64 -5.19
CA PRO A 190 9.02 1.97 -4.77
C PRO A 190 8.77 0.86 -3.74
N ASN A 191 7.71 0.94 -2.94
CA ASN A 191 7.30 -0.11 -1.99
C ASN A 191 6.70 -1.36 -2.65
N ASP A 192 6.47 -1.32 -3.98
CA ASP A 192 6.08 -2.47 -4.79
C ASP A 192 7.30 -3.25 -5.32
N LEU A 193 8.49 -2.63 -5.34
CA LEU A 193 9.68 -3.22 -5.95
C LEU A 193 10.00 -4.64 -5.44
N PRO A 194 9.92 -4.96 -4.15
CA PRO A 194 10.14 -6.33 -3.68
C PRO A 194 9.14 -7.35 -4.26
N ILE A 195 7.91 -6.92 -4.58
CA ILE A 195 6.88 -7.76 -5.20
C ILE A 195 7.26 -8.04 -6.66
N PHE A 196 7.65 -6.99 -7.40
CA PHE A 196 8.09 -7.10 -8.78
C PHE A 196 9.35 -7.96 -8.93
N GLN A 197 10.25 -7.92 -7.97
CA GLN A 197 11.44 -8.79 -7.94
C GLN A 197 11.12 -10.24 -7.63
N LYS A 198 10.08 -10.51 -6.85
CA LYS A 198 9.67 -11.85 -6.44
C LYS A 198 8.78 -12.54 -7.47
N PHE A 199 7.78 -11.83 -8.01
CA PHE A 199 6.76 -12.40 -8.89
C PHE A 199 6.98 -11.96 -10.34
N LYS A 200 6.83 -12.90 -11.27
CA LYS A 200 7.07 -12.64 -12.70
C LYS A 200 5.96 -11.87 -13.40
N ASP A 201 4.72 -12.06 -12.95
CA ASP A 201 3.55 -11.48 -13.61
C ASP A 201 3.12 -10.20 -12.88
N CYS A 202 3.96 -9.15 -12.99
CA CYS A 202 3.70 -7.81 -12.47
C CYS A 202 3.55 -6.82 -13.63
N ILE A 203 2.59 -5.91 -13.51
CA ILE A 203 2.32 -4.83 -14.44
C ILE A 203 2.62 -3.51 -13.77
N CYS A 204 3.56 -2.74 -14.29
CA CYS A 204 3.79 -1.38 -13.80
C CYS A 204 2.89 -0.37 -14.54
N MET A 205 2.38 0.58 -13.76
CA MET A 205 1.51 1.65 -14.29
C MET A 205 2.32 2.65 -15.14
N GLY A 206 1.62 3.48 -15.94
CA GLY A 206 2.26 4.45 -16.84
C GLY A 206 3.20 5.43 -16.12
N ASP A 207 2.84 5.84 -14.91
CA ASP A 207 3.60 6.80 -14.08
C ASP A 207 4.36 6.11 -12.94
N CYS A 208 4.85 4.89 -13.16
CA CYS A 208 5.48 4.09 -12.12
C CYS A 208 6.92 4.53 -11.80
N TYR A 209 7.40 4.09 -10.65
CA TYR A 209 8.80 4.17 -10.26
C TYR A 209 9.66 3.42 -11.30
N PRO A 210 10.72 4.06 -11.88
CA PRO A 210 11.42 3.51 -13.04
C PRO A 210 12.02 2.12 -12.85
N ASP A 211 12.44 1.76 -11.63
CA ASP A 211 13.03 0.44 -11.39
C ASP A 211 12.01 -0.71 -11.50
N LEU A 212 10.71 -0.44 -11.40
CA LEU A 212 9.66 -1.45 -11.61
C LEU A 212 9.64 -1.96 -13.06
N ILE A 213 9.95 -1.10 -14.03
CA ILE A 213 9.88 -1.41 -15.46
C ILE A 213 10.72 -2.65 -15.80
N LYS A 214 11.93 -2.76 -15.19
CA LYS A 214 12.86 -3.86 -15.43
C LYS A 214 12.35 -5.22 -14.94
N HIS A 215 11.41 -5.20 -14.00
CA HIS A 215 10.86 -6.40 -13.35
C HIS A 215 9.39 -6.65 -13.73
N SER A 216 8.83 -5.84 -14.63
CA SER A 216 7.45 -5.98 -15.08
C SER A 216 7.34 -6.81 -16.35
N LEU A 217 6.17 -7.42 -16.58
CA LEU A 217 5.82 -8.01 -17.89
C LEU A 217 5.79 -6.94 -18.97
N PHE A 218 5.21 -5.80 -18.65
CA PHE A 218 5.19 -4.59 -19.46
C PHE A 218 4.67 -3.40 -18.64
N GLN A 219 4.94 -2.21 -19.12
CA GLN A 219 4.34 -0.98 -18.63
C GLN A 219 3.00 -0.76 -19.32
N THR A 220 1.95 -0.55 -18.52
CA THR A 220 0.61 -0.20 -19.00
C THR A 220 0.43 1.32 -19.06
N LYS A 221 -0.78 1.79 -19.28
CA LYS A 221 -1.14 3.22 -19.22
C LYS A 221 -1.26 3.69 -17.76
N SER A 222 -1.41 5.00 -17.57
CA SER A 222 -1.75 5.56 -16.26
C SER A 222 -3.14 5.13 -15.80
N CYS A 223 -3.44 5.25 -14.52
CA CYS A 223 -4.78 4.96 -13.99
C CYS A 223 -5.85 5.91 -14.56
N MET A 224 -5.45 7.12 -14.96
CA MET A 224 -6.33 8.11 -15.60
C MET A 224 -6.69 7.77 -17.06
N GLU A 225 -5.99 6.80 -17.65
CA GLU A 225 -6.21 6.27 -18.98
C GLU A 225 -6.70 4.82 -18.97
N ASP A 226 -7.32 4.40 -17.86
CA ASP A 226 -7.78 3.03 -17.65
C ASP A 226 -6.68 1.95 -17.82
N GLY A 227 -5.47 2.24 -17.31
CA GLY A 227 -4.30 1.39 -17.50
C GLY A 227 -4.49 -0.04 -17.02
N VAL A 228 -5.22 -0.26 -15.91
CA VAL A 228 -5.59 -1.60 -15.42
C VAL A 228 -6.47 -2.32 -16.44
N SER A 229 -7.52 -1.69 -16.90
CA SER A 229 -8.45 -2.22 -17.90
C SER A 229 -7.75 -2.56 -19.22
N TYR A 230 -6.87 -1.67 -19.68
CA TYR A 230 -6.05 -1.91 -20.86
C TYR A 230 -5.17 -3.16 -20.70
N ALA A 231 -4.50 -3.31 -19.58
CA ALA A 231 -3.62 -4.45 -19.32
C ALA A 231 -4.39 -5.77 -19.22
N LEU A 232 -5.55 -5.79 -18.55
CA LEU A 232 -6.39 -6.99 -18.45
C LEU A 232 -6.85 -7.51 -19.83
N ARG A 233 -7.21 -6.59 -20.75
CA ARG A 233 -7.55 -6.95 -22.12
C ARG A 233 -6.34 -7.41 -22.94
N LYS A 234 -5.20 -6.72 -22.81
CA LYS A 234 -3.95 -7.11 -23.50
C LYS A 234 -3.49 -8.51 -23.09
N LEU A 235 -3.75 -8.92 -21.85
CA LEU A 235 -3.46 -10.26 -21.34
C LEU A 235 -4.56 -11.29 -21.66
N ALA A 236 -5.62 -10.89 -22.37
CA ALA A 236 -6.79 -11.72 -22.68
C ALA A 236 -7.44 -12.35 -21.43
N ILE A 237 -7.46 -11.62 -20.30
CA ILE A 237 -8.12 -12.01 -19.07
C ILE A 237 -9.59 -11.58 -19.11
N LEU A 238 -9.86 -10.42 -19.72
CA LEU A 238 -11.18 -9.85 -19.99
C LEU A 238 -11.41 -9.58 -21.48
#